data_a8ee5f647d5b01dac1d8411f8f269572
#
_entry.id   a8ee5f647d5b01dac1d8411f8f269572
#
_cell.length_a   1.000
_cell.length_b   1.000
_cell.length_c   1.000
_cell.angle_alpha   90.00
_cell.angle_beta   90.00
_cell.angle_gamma   90.00
#
_symmetry.space_group_name_H-M   'P 1'
#
loop_
_entity.id
_entity.type
_entity.pdbx_description
1 polymer ?
#
loop_
_entity_poly.entity_id
_entity_poly.type
_entity_poly.pdbx_seq_one_letter_code
_entity_poly.pdbx_strand_id
1 'polypeptide(L)'
;MIQIRNLDKTIDNKPILKDISVDIKKGKLTSLIGPNGAGKSTLLSAISRLFSYENGSILIEDKEISEYKTDDLAKKLSILKQSNHTDMNITIEQLVKFGRFPYSKGRMKQEDYDKVEYALDLLQLNEIKHRNIKTLSGGQRQRAYIAMTIAQD
;
A
#
# COMPACT_ATOMS: atom_id res chain seq x y z
N MET A 1 -0.35 -15.14 -2.22
CA MET A 1 0.93 -15.40 -1.53
C MET A 1 1.98 -14.51 -2.17
N ILE A 2 2.91 -13.95 -1.36
CA ILE A 2 4.10 -13.26 -1.91
C ILE A 2 5.31 -14.12 -1.54
N GLN A 3 6.15 -14.39 -2.53
CA GLN A 3 7.37 -15.19 -2.34
C GLN A 3 8.57 -14.33 -2.74
N ILE A 4 9.57 -14.30 -1.89
CA ILE A 4 10.80 -13.55 -2.11
C ILE A 4 11.95 -14.56 -2.08
N ARG A 5 12.87 -14.51 -3.04
CA ARG A 5 13.99 -15.42 -3.15
C ARG A 5 15.27 -14.67 -3.44
N ASN A 6 16.27 -14.87 -2.60
CA ASN A 6 17.65 -14.39 -2.74
C ASN A 6 17.73 -12.89 -3.09
N LEU A 7 16.90 -12.07 -2.45
CA LEU A 7 16.76 -10.66 -2.77
C LEU A 7 17.94 -9.86 -2.23
N ASP A 8 18.62 -9.14 -3.10
CA ASP A 8 19.70 -8.22 -2.76
C ASP A 8 19.34 -6.78 -3.13
N LYS A 9 19.64 -5.85 -2.23
CA LYS A 9 19.51 -4.41 -2.47
C LYS A 9 20.62 -3.62 -1.83
N THR A 10 21.29 -2.81 -2.65
CA THR A 10 22.34 -1.86 -2.23
C THR A 10 21.80 -0.43 -2.39
N ILE A 11 22.05 0.43 -1.42
CA ILE A 11 21.73 1.85 -1.45
C ILE A 11 22.99 2.61 -1.00
N ASP A 12 23.43 3.60 -1.79
CA ASP A 12 24.63 4.40 -1.51
C ASP A 12 25.87 3.53 -1.19
N ASN A 13 26.12 2.50 -2.01
CA ASN A 13 27.18 1.51 -1.84
C ASN A 13 27.13 0.71 -0.53
N LYS A 14 26.01 0.75 0.20
CA LYS A 14 25.77 -0.07 1.40
C LYS A 14 24.75 -1.16 1.09
N PRO A 15 25.08 -2.43 1.28
CA PRO A 15 24.12 -3.50 1.11
C PRO A 15 23.09 -3.46 2.24
N ILE A 16 21.83 -3.24 1.87
CA ILE A 16 20.70 -3.12 2.80
C ILE A 16 19.93 -4.42 2.92
N LEU A 17 19.67 -5.09 1.79
CA LEU A 17 19.11 -6.44 1.77
C LEU A 17 20.19 -7.37 1.25
N LYS A 18 20.38 -8.52 1.90
CA LYS A 18 21.38 -9.52 1.55
C LYS A 18 20.72 -10.88 1.60
N ASP A 19 20.60 -11.52 0.44
CA ASP A 19 20.08 -12.89 0.29
C ASP A 19 18.76 -13.12 1.03
N ILE A 20 17.83 -12.17 0.96
CA ILE A 20 16.56 -12.25 1.68
C ILE A 20 15.62 -13.20 0.97
N SER A 21 15.23 -14.27 1.66
CA SER A 21 14.22 -15.22 1.21
C SER A 21 13.12 -15.39 2.25
N VAL A 22 11.86 -15.11 1.88
CA VAL A 22 10.71 -15.19 2.79
C VAL A 22 9.41 -15.40 2.02
N ASP A 23 8.47 -16.12 2.63
CA ASP A 23 7.11 -16.32 2.14
C ASP A 23 6.11 -15.57 3.01
N ILE A 24 5.31 -14.69 2.39
CA ILE A 24 4.18 -14.01 3.01
C ILE A 24 2.91 -14.72 2.58
N LYS A 25 2.28 -15.43 3.50
CA LYS A 25 1.11 -16.28 3.21
C LYS A 25 -0.14 -15.43 3.01
N LYS A 26 -0.96 -15.80 2.05
CA LYS A 26 -2.28 -15.19 1.82
C LYS A 26 -3.19 -15.38 3.06
N GLY A 27 -3.95 -14.35 3.41
CA GLY A 27 -4.92 -14.41 4.52
C GLY A 27 -4.28 -14.49 5.91
N LYS A 28 -2.99 -14.17 6.05
CA LYS A 28 -2.28 -14.12 7.32
C LYS A 28 -1.68 -12.74 7.56
N LEU A 29 -1.64 -12.35 8.82
CA LEU A 29 -0.87 -11.18 9.25
C LEU A 29 0.59 -11.59 9.39
N THR A 30 1.48 -10.88 8.70
CA THR A 30 2.93 -11.05 8.80
C THR A 30 3.56 -9.75 9.29
N SER A 31 4.36 -9.83 10.36
CA SER A 31 5.06 -8.67 10.92
C SER A 31 6.55 -8.75 10.64
N LEU A 32 7.15 -7.65 10.19
CA LEU A 32 8.59 -7.47 10.06
C LEU A 32 9.11 -6.74 11.29
N ILE A 33 9.93 -7.42 12.09
CA ILE A 33 10.48 -6.90 13.34
C ILE A 33 12.00 -6.76 13.20
N GLY A 34 12.56 -5.72 13.75
CA GLY A 34 14.00 -5.46 13.76
C GLY A 34 14.33 -4.00 14.07
N PRO A 35 15.61 -3.68 14.34
CA PRO A 35 16.05 -2.32 14.67
C PRO A 35 15.85 -1.34 13.50
N ASN A 36 16.00 -0.05 13.78
CA ASN A 36 16.03 0.96 12.72
C ASN A 36 17.24 0.70 11.81
N GLY A 37 17.06 0.87 10.51
CA GLY A 37 18.10 0.56 9.51
C GLY A 37 18.20 -0.91 9.09
N ALA A 38 17.43 -1.83 9.67
CA ALA A 38 17.46 -3.27 9.31
C ALA A 38 16.87 -3.62 7.93
N GLY A 39 16.54 -2.64 7.08
CA GLY A 39 16.04 -2.89 5.73
C GLY A 39 14.53 -3.17 5.63
N LYS A 40 13.75 -3.08 6.72
CA LYS A 40 12.30 -3.38 6.70
C LYS A 40 11.53 -2.57 5.66
N SER A 41 11.71 -1.25 5.67
CA SER A 41 11.05 -0.36 4.70
C SER A 41 11.58 -0.58 3.28
N THR A 42 12.85 -0.93 3.13
CA THR A 42 13.48 -1.26 1.86
C THR A 42 12.85 -2.52 1.26
N LEU A 43 12.65 -3.57 2.08
CA LEU A 43 11.98 -4.79 1.65
C LEU A 43 10.54 -4.52 1.21
N LEU A 44 9.77 -3.77 2.01
CA LEU A 44 8.40 -3.40 1.65
C LEU A 44 8.33 -2.57 0.36
N SER A 45 9.29 -1.66 0.16
CA SER A 45 9.37 -0.86 -1.06
C SER A 45 9.76 -1.69 -2.29
N ALA A 46 10.59 -2.72 -2.13
CA ALA A 46 10.90 -3.66 -3.19
C ALA A 46 9.66 -4.50 -3.58
N ILE A 47 8.94 -5.07 -2.58
CA ILE A 47 7.67 -5.80 -2.79
C ILE A 47 6.64 -4.92 -3.50
N SER A 48 6.69 -3.61 -3.24
CA SER A 48 5.76 -2.64 -3.80
C SER A 48 6.18 -2.10 -5.17
N ARG A 49 7.29 -2.58 -5.71
CA ARG A 49 7.89 -2.09 -6.96
C ARG A 49 8.12 -0.56 -6.97
N LEU A 50 8.36 0.03 -5.79
CA LEU A 50 8.71 1.45 -5.67
C LEU A 50 10.16 1.72 -6.09
N PHE A 51 11.02 0.71 -6.05
CA PHE A 51 12.35 0.71 -6.64
C PHE A 51 12.79 -0.70 -7.05
N SER A 52 13.85 -0.76 -7.88
CA SER A 52 14.45 -2.00 -8.35
C SER A 52 15.38 -2.61 -7.32
N TYR A 53 15.66 -3.89 -7.47
CA TYR A 53 16.67 -4.65 -6.73
C TYR A 53 17.71 -5.23 -7.71
N GLU A 54 18.87 -5.62 -7.19
CA GLU A 54 20.00 -6.07 -8.04
C GLU A 54 19.86 -7.56 -8.38
N ASN A 55 19.53 -8.39 -7.40
CA ASN A 55 19.41 -9.85 -7.56
C ASN A 55 18.16 -10.36 -6.86
N GLY A 56 17.79 -11.59 -7.21
CA GLY A 56 16.65 -12.30 -6.63
C GLY A 56 15.38 -12.15 -7.42
N SER A 57 14.28 -12.60 -6.83
CA SER A 57 12.94 -12.52 -7.41
C SER A 57 11.88 -12.26 -6.38
N ILE A 58 10.79 -11.59 -6.80
CA ILE A 58 9.58 -11.36 -6.01
C ILE A 58 8.39 -11.82 -6.82
N LEU A 59 7.72 -12.88 -6.35
CA LEU A 59 6.53 -13.40 -7.00
C LEU A 59 5.27 -13.04 -6.18
N ILE A 60 4.23 -12.60 -6.87
CA ILE A 60 2.89 -12.40 -6.33
C ILE A 60 1.96 -13.35 -7.07
N GLU A 61 1.31 -14.27 -6.35
CA GLU A 61 0.46 -15.32 -6.94
C GLU A 61 1.18 -16.06 -8.07
N ASP A 62 2.42 -16.52 -7.78
CA ASP A 62 3.30 -17.31 -8.66
C ASP A 62 3.76 -16.60 -9.95
N LYS A 63 3.53 -15.30 -10.07
CA LYS A 63 3.97 -14.49 -11.18
C LYS A 63 4.98 -13.44 -10.71
N GLU A 64 6.09 -13.27 -11.46
CA GLU A 64 7.12 -12.28 -11.14
C GLU A 64 6.56 -10.85 -11.18
N ILE A 65 6.91 -10.06 -10.16
CA ILE A 65 6.38 -8.71 -9.99
C ILE A 65 6.72 -7.78 -11.18
N SER A 66 7.83 -8.00 -11.84
CA SER A 66 8.28 -7.28 -13.04
C SER A 66 7.37 -7.50 -14.25
N GLU A 67 6.71 -8.66 -14.33
CA GLU A 67 5.83 -9.04 -15.43
C GLU A 67 4.41 -8.46 -15.32
N TYR A 68 4.06 -7.90 -14.16
CA TYR A 68 2.76 -7.27 -13.99
C TYR A 68 2.71 -5.91 -14.69
N LYS A 69 1.65 -5.65 -15.44
CA LYS A 69 1.30 -4.29 -15.80
C LYS A 69 0.98 -3.50 -14.54
N THR A 70 1.30 -2.21 -14.53
CA THR A 70 1.11 -1.37 -13.33
C THR A 70 -0.32 -1.37 -12.81
N ASP A 71 -1.32 -1.29 -13.72
CA ASP A 71 -2.73 -1.33 -13.36
C ASP A 71 -3.14 -2.67 -12.70
N ASP A 72 -2.59 -3.78 -13.19
CA ASP A 72 -2.91 -5.11 -12.67
C ASP A 72 -2.24 -5.34 -11.31
N LEU A 73 -1.01 -4.87 -11.13
CA LEU A 73 -0.32 -4.92 -9.84
C LEU A 73 -1.05 -4.05 -8.80
N ALA A 74 -1.51 -2.86 -9.18
CA ALA A 74 -2.26 -1.97 -8.31
C ALA A 74 -3.58 -2.56 -7.80
N LYS A 75 -4.16 -3.54 -8.50
CA LYS A 75 -5.33 -4.30 -8.03
C LYS A 75 -4.98 -5.45 -7.07
N LYS A 76 -3.71 -5.83 -6.99
CA LYS A 76 -3.24 -6.95 -6.15
C LYS A 76 -2.56 -6.49 -4.88
N LEU A 77 -2.03 -5.26 -4.88
CA LEU A 77 -1.18 -4.76 -3.82
C LEU A 77 -1.55 -3.33 -3.46
N SER A 78 -1.91 -3.13 -2.21
CA SER A 78 -2.17 -1.82 -1.61
C SER A 78 -1.07 -1.46 -0.63
N ILE A 79 -0.65 -0.21 -0.60
CA ILE A 79 0.47 0.24 0.22
C ILE A 79 0.08 1.45 1.05
N LEU A 80 0.29 1.33 2.35
CA LEU A 80 0.22 2.45 3.27
C LEU A 80 1.64 2.84 3.70
N LYS A 81 2.10 4.03 3.33
CA LYS A 81 3.40 4.55 3.76
C LYS A 81 3.36 4.98 5.22
N GLN A 82 4.51 4.97 5.89
CA GLN A 82 4.65 5.43 7.27
C GLN A 82 4.29 6.92 7.44
N SER A 83 4.67 7.75 6.47
CA SER A 83 4.29 9.16 6.41
C SER A 83 3.52 9.42 5.11
N ASN A 84 2.26 9.84 5.27
CA ASN A 84 1.41 10.23 4.17
C ASN A 84 1.14 11.73 4.32
N HIS A 85 1.91 12.55 3.63
CA HIS A 85 1.65 13.98 3.51
C HIS A 85 1.12 14.26 2.11
N THR A 86 0.04 15.00 2.06
CA THR A 86 -0.47 15.55 0.81
C THR A 86 -0.87 17.00 1.05
N ASP A 87 -0.44 17.84 0.14
CA ASP A 87 -0.83 19.26 0.11
C ASP A 87 -2.16 19.47 -0.63
N MET A 88 -2.78 18.40 -1.09
CA MET A 88 -4.07 18.48 -1.77
C MET A 88 -5.16 18.99 -0.84
N ASN A 89 -6.00 19.84 -1.38
CA ASN A 89 -7.19 20.35 -0.69
C ASN A 89 -8.38 19.44 -0.99
N ILE A 90 -8.42 18.28 -0.33
CA ILE A 90 -9.43 17.24 -0.54
C ILE A 90 -10.09 16.82 0.77
N THR A 91 -11.30 16.29 0.68
CA THR A 91 -12.02 15.72 1.81
C THR A 91 -11.56 14.28 2.09
N ILE A 92 -11.95 13.74 3.26
CA ILE A 92 -11.71 12.33 3.61
C ILE A 92 -12.34 11.41 2.56
N GLU A 93 -13.60 11.67 2.19
CA GLU A 93 -14.32 10.89 1.18
C GLU A 93 -13.57 10.88 -0.17
N GLN A 94 -13.11 12.05 -0.62
CA GLN A 94 -12.31 12.16 -1.84
C GLN A 94 -11.01 11.36 -1.75
N LEU A 95 -10.31 11.41 -0.60
CA LEU A 95 -9.12 10.61 -0.36
C LEU A 95 -9.43 9.11 -0.46
N VAL A 96 -10.49 8.65 0.19
CA VAL A 96 -10.86 7.21 0.18
C VAL A 96 -11.25 6.74 -1.23
N LYS A 97 -11.91 7.59 -2.03
CA LYS A 97 -12.21 7.31 -3.44
C LYS A 97 -10.95 7.06 -4.29
N PHE A 98 -9.80 7.66 -3.95
CA PHE A 98 -8.55 7.34 -4.66
C PHE A 98 -8.15 5.87 -4.52
N GLY A 99 -8.53 5.17 -3.44
CA GLY A 99 -8.33 3.73 -3.31
C GLY A 99 -8.97 2.93 -4.44
N ARG A 100 -10.07 3.43 -5.02
CA ARG A 100 -10.77 2.77 -6.15
C ARG A 100 -10.19 3.10 -7.52
N PHE A 101 -9.17 3.98 -7.60
CA PHE A 101 -8.62 4.40 -8.89
C PHE A 101 -8.13 3.24 -9.79
N PRO A 102 -7.47 2.18 -9.27
CA PRO A 102 -7.04 1.05 -10.10
C PRO A 102 -8.19 0.33 -10.81
N TYR A 103 -9.40 0.40 -10.27
CA TYR A 103 -10.60 -0.23 -10.82
C TYR A 103 -11.42 0.75 -11.66
N SER A 104 -11.71 1.93 -11.12
CA SER A 104 -12.61 2.90 -11.69
C SER A 104 -11.99 3.73 -12.82
N LYS A 105 -10.66 3.93 -12.77
CA LYS A 105 -9.93 4.87 -13.66
C LYS A 105 -10.60 6.25 -13.74
N GLY A 106 -11.17 6.71 -12.62
CA GLY A 106 -11.87 7.96 -12.48
C GLY A 106 -13.37 7.91 -12.85
N ARG A 107 -13.87 6.76 -13.33
CA ARG A 107 -15.31 6.54 -13.62
C ARG A 107 -15.88 5.52 -12.63
N MET A 108 -16.25 5.99 -11.47
CA MET A 108 -16.76 5.14 -10.38
C MET A 108 -18.13 4.56 -10.74
N LYS A 109 -18.29 3.26 -10.45
CA LYS A 109 -19.55 2.52 -10.52
C LYS A 109 -20.13 2.38 -9.11
N GLN A 110 -21.35 1.86 -8.99
CA GLN A 110 -22.01 1.64 -7.70
C GLN A 110 -21.15 0.80 -6.76
N GLU A 111 -20.56 -0.28 -7.26
CA GLU A 111 -19.64 -1.14 -6.49
C GLU A 111 -18.46 -0.35 -5.87
N ASP A 112 -17.91 0.62 -6.59
CA ASP A 112 -16.83 1.46 -6.08
C ASP A 112 -17.29 2.36 -4.94
N TYR A 113 -18.51 2.93 -5.06
CA TYR A 113 -19.12 3.71 -3.98
C TYR A 113 -19.41 2.84 -2.75
N ASP A 114 -19.92 1.63 -2.94
CA ASP A 114 -20.20 0.70 -1.86
C ASP A 114 -18.91 0.34 -1.07
N LYS A 115 -17.80 0.12 -1.78
CA LYS A 115 -16.48 -0.14 -1.15
C LYS A 115 -15.97 1.09 -0.38
N VAL A 116 -16.18 2.29 -0.89
CA VAL A 116 -15.81 3.55 -0.21
C VAL A 116 -16.63 3.72 1.08
N GLU A 117 -17.95 3.57 1.01
CA GLU A 117 -18.82 3.68 2.18
C GLU A 117 -18.48 2.61 3.24
N TYR A 118 -18.25 1.36 2.82
CA TYR A 118 -17.80 0.31 3.72
C TYR A 118 -16.50 0.70 4.47
N ALA A 119 -15.50 1.22 3.74
CA ALA A 119 -14.22 1.61 4.34
C ALA A 119 -14.38 2.80 5.31
N LEU A 120 -15.22 3.77 4.97
CA LEU A 120 -15.53 4.92 5.82
C LEU A 120 -16.24 4.49 7.11
N ASP A 121 -17.19 3.58 7.00
CA ASP A 121 -17.95 3.04 8.14
C ASP A 121 -17.05 2.23 9.08
N LEU A 122 -16.26 1.31 8.53
CA LEU A 122 -15.32 0.48 9.28
C LEU A 122 -14.32 1.31 10.10
N LEU A 123 -13.87 2.44 9.57
CA LEU A 123 -12.93 3.35 10.23
C LEU A 123 -13.61 4.47 11.03
N GLN A 124 -14.95 4.44 11.17
CA GLN A 124 -15.74 5.44 11.89
C GLN A 124 -15.47 6.87 11.42
N LEU A 125 -15.53 7.07 10.10
CA LEU A 125 -15.24 8.37 9.46
C LEU A 125 -16.48 9.04 8.86
N ASN A 126 -17.66 8.41 8.90
CA ASN A 126 -18.88 8.89 8.24
C ASN A 126 -19.30 10.30 8.69
N GLU A 127 -19.23 10.58 9.98
CA GLU A 127 -19.61 11.89 10.54
C GLU A 127 -18.70 13.04 10.07
N ILE A 128 -17.46 12.70 9.70
CA ILE A 128 -16.43 13.68 9.32
C ILE A 128 -15.96 13.55 7.87
N LYS A 129 -16.58 12.69 7.05
CA LYS A 129 -16.11 12.36 5.70
C LYS A 129 -15.99 13.56 4.76
N HIS A 130 -16.73 14.63 5.01
CA HIS A 130 -16.67 15.87 4.24
C HIS A 130 -15.64 16.88 4.74
N ARG A 131 -14.95 16.59 5.86
CA ARG A 131 -13.89 17.46 6.37
C ARG A 131 -12.64 17.35 5.52
N ASN A 132 -11.93 18.47 5.40
CA ASN A 132 -10.64 18.52 4.70
C ASN A 132 -9.57 17.74 5.49
N ILE A 133 -8.76 16.93 4.78
CA ILE A 133 -7.70 16.11 5.40
C ILE A 133 -6.63 16.94 6.12
N LYS A 134 -6.43 18.20 5.73
CA LYS A 134 -5.48 19.11 6.40
C LYS A 134 -5.92 19.51 7.79
N THR A 135 -7.24 19.49 8.07
CA THR A 135 -7.81 19.89 9.35
C THR A 135 -7.93 18.75 10.36
N LEU A 136 -7.50 17.56 9.98
CA LEU A 136 -7.63 16.37 10.81
C LEU A 136 -6.51 16.26 11.85
N SER A 137 -6.84 15.68 13.02
CA SER A 137 -5.81 15.19 13.93
C SER A 137 -4.97 14.09 13.29
N GLY A 138 -3.78 13.81 13.83
CA GLY A 138 -2.90 12.75 13.33
C GLY A 138 -3.60 11.39 13.24
N GLY A 139 -4.35 11.01 14.28
CA GLY A 139 -5.10 9.75 14.32
C GLY A 139 -6.26 9.71 13.30
N GLN A 140 -7.01 10.81 13.15
CA GLN A 140 -8.06 10.89 12.12
C GLN A 140 -7.48 10.79 10.71
N ARG A 141 -6.36 11.46 10.46
CA ARG A 141 -5.67 11.42 9.18
C ARG A 141 -5.16 10.00 8.88
N GLN A 142 -4.56 9.33 9.86
CA GLN A 142 -4.11 7.95 9.69
C GLN A 142 -5.27 7.01 9.36
N ARG A 143 -6.41 7.12 10.06
CA ARG A 143 -7.62 6.33 9.74
C ARG A 143 -8.11 6.59 8.33
N ALA A 144 -8.09 7.85 7.84
CA ALA A 144 -8.49 8.17 6.47
C ALA A 144 -7.60 7.50 5.42
N TYR A 145 -6.28 7.45 5.62
CA TYR A 145 -5.37 6.73 4.73
C TYR A 145 -5.55 5.20 4.82
N ILE A 146 -5.83 4.65 6.01
CA ILE A 146 -6.18 3.24 6.15
C ILE A 146 -7.47 2.93 5.40
N ALA A 147 -8.50 3.80 5.51
CA ALA A 147 -9.75 3.65 4.77
C ALA A 147 -9.52 3.64 3.25
N MET A 148 -8.65 4.52 2.73
CA MET A 148 -8.26 4.53 1.31
C MET A 148 -7.65 3.18 0.90
N THR A 149 -6.79 2.60 1.75
CA THR A 149 -6.16 1.30 1.50
C THR A 149 -7.18 0.16 1.51
N ILE A 150 -8.13 0.18 2.46
CA ILE A 150 -9.21 -0.83 2.56
C ILE A 150 -10.17 -0.72 1.37
N ALA A 151 -10.50 0.48 0.93
CA ALA A 151 -11.37 0.69 -0.22
C ALA A 151 -10.79 0.13 -1.53
N GLN A 152 -9.48 -0.13 -1.59
CA GLN A 152 -8.83 -0.73 -2.75
C GLN A 152 -9.12 -2.23 -2.91
N ASP A 153 -9.54 -2.93 -1.86
CA ASP A 153 -9.80 -4.39 -1.85
C ASP A 153 -11.09 -4.83 -2.60
#